data_ea18092c0f188c67ef6b4c1bdcaf2e1c
#
_entry.id   ea18092c0f188c67ef6b4c1bdcaf2e1c
#
_cell.length_a   1.000
_cell.length_b   1.000
_cell.length_c   1.000
_cell.angle_alpha   90.00
_cell.angle_beta   90.00
_cell.angle_gamma   90.00
#
_symmetry.space_group_name_H-M   'P 1'
#
loop_
_entity.id
_entity.type
_entity.pdbx_description
1 polymer ?
#
loop_
_entity_poly.entity_id
_entity_poly.type
_entity_poly.pdbx_seq_one_letter_code
_entity_poly.pdbx_strand_id
1 'polypeptide(L)'
;MSIKLHTPGPWTVDYTDDNLRIYSGDLLIAEVNGSTEHIEVRRLDGETTEANAWLIAAAPDLLAALERILARVETLNLFTEHGEDAKVVEQARAVIARAQGR
;
A
#
# COMPACT_ATOMS: atom_id res chain seq x y z
N MET A 1 15.16 -11.16 -13.13
CA MET A 1 13.86 -10.48 -13.03
C MET A 1 14.01 -9.08 -12.53
N SER A 2 13.35 -8.16 -13.19
CA SER A 2 13.46 -6.80 -12.72
C SER A 2 12.38 -6.48 -11.68
N ILE A 3 12.75 -5.63 -10.78
CA ILE A 3 11.81 -5.08 -9.81
C ILE A 3 11.05 -3.97 -10.50
N LYS A 4 9.74 -3.96 -10.32
CA LYS A 4 8.91 -2.90 -10.88
C LYS A 4 8.92 -1.73 -9.93
N LEU A 5 9.27 -0.57 -10.45
CA LEU A 5 9.36 0.63 -9.65
C LEU A 5 8.08 1.42 -9.75
N HIS A 6 7.56 1.82 -8.62
CA HIS A 6 6.36 2.64 -8.59
C HIS A 6 6.72 4.10 -8.71
N THR A 7 5.71 4.92 -9.00
CA THR A 7 5.88 6.36 -9.01
C THR A 7 6.30 6.82 -7.62
N PRO A 8 7.27 7.72 -7.55
CA PRO A 8 7.74 8.17 -6.23
C PRO A 8 6.65 8.80 -5.39
N GLY A 9 6.73 8.59 -4.11
CA GLY A 9 5.87 9.29 -3.16
C GLY A 9 6.41 10.68 -2.89
N PRO A 10 5.70 11.43 -2.09
CA PRO A 10 4.46 11.06 -1.44
C PRO A 10 3.27 11.09 -2.41
N TRP A 11 2.30 10.27 -2.13
CA TRP A 11 1.04 10.28 -2.86
C TRP A 11 0.01 10.98 -1.98
N THR A 12 -0.84 11.78 -2.60
CA THR A 12 -1.81 12.57 -1.86
C THR A 12 -3.22 12.25 -2.32
N VAL A 13 -4.16 12.46 -1.43
CA VAL A 13 -5.58 12.25 -1.71
C VAL A 13 -6.19 13.60 -2.08
N ASP A 14 -6.89 13.61 -3.20
CA ASP A 14 -7.58 14.80 -3.67
C ASP A 14 -9.08 14.54 -3.60
N TYR A 15 -9.78 15.44 -2.94
CA TYR A 15 -11.22 15.32 -2.73
C TYR A 15 -12.04 16.13 -3.72
N THR A 16 -11.43 16.56 -4.78
CA THR A 16 -12.15 17.36 -5.77
C THR A 16 -13.31 16.55 -6.33
N ASP A 17 -14.46 17.14 -6.42
CA ASP A 17 -15.67 16.47 -6.90
C ASP A 17 -16.09 15.37 -5.96
N ASP A 18 -16.85 14.44 -6.44
CA ASP A 18 -17.34 13.32 -5.66
C ASP A 18 -16.42 12.13 -5.71
N ASN A 19 -15.34 12.26 -6.43
CA ASN A 19 -14.38 11.17 -6.58
C ASN A 19 -13.14 11.45 -5.80
N LEU A 20 -12.59 10.41 -5.21
CA LEU A 20 -11.33 10.52 -4.51
C LEU A 20 -10.23 10.08 -5.46
N ARG A 21 -9.25 10.93 -5.64
CA ARG A 21 -8.15 10.64 -6.55
C ARG A 21 -6.84 10.69 -5.81
N ILE A 22 -5.92 9.87 -6.26
CA ILE A 22 -4.59 9.78 -5.67
C ILE A 22 -3.60 10.35 -6.67
N TYR A 23 -2.79 11.29 -6.22
CA TYR A 23 -1.81 11.95 -7.08
C TYR A 23 -0.41 11.84 -6.52
N SER A 24 0.55 11.78 -7.41
CA SER A 24 1.94 12.01 -7.07
C SER A 24 2.30 13.33 -7.76
N GLY A 25 2.33 14.42 -7.00
CA GLY A 25 2.44 15.73 -7.61
C GLY A 25 1.27 15.98 -8.53
N ASP A 26 1.54 16.18 -9.80
CA ASP A 26 0.49 16.43 -10.79
C ASP A 26 0.05 15.17 -11.50
N LEU A 27 0.68 14.04 -11.21
CA LEU A 27 0.41 12.81 -11.92
C LEU A 27 -0.68 12.02 -11.23
N LEU A 28 -1.73 11.70 -11.95
CA LEU A 28 -2.82 10.88 -11.42
C LEU A 28 -2.37 9.44 -11.31
N ILE A 29 -2.41 8.90 -10.11
CA ILE A 29 -2.06 7.51 -9.85
C ILE A 29 -3.29 6.62 -9.94
N ALA A 30 -4.38 7.05 -9.31
CA ALA A 30 -5.55 6.21 -9.23
C ALA A 30 -6.77 7.03 -8.87
N GLU A 31 -7.92 6.50 -9.22
CA GLU A 31 -9.17 7.05 -8.79
C GLU A 31 -9.88 6.01 -7.97
N VAL A 32 -10.36 6.39 -6.80
CA VAL A 32 -11.00 5.46 -5.88
C VAL A 32 -12.48 5.73 -5.87
N ASN A 33 -13.24 4.79 -6.36
CA ASN A 33 -14.68 4.94 -6.49
C ASN A 33 -15.39 4.10 -5.45
N GLY A 34 -16.26 4.75 -4.71
CA GLY A 34 -17.06 4.05 -3.73
C GLY A 34 -18.43 3.73 -4.22
N SER A 35 -18.86 4.38 -5.28
CA SER A 35 -20.17 4.12 -5.79
C SER A 35 -20.05 3.29 -7.04
N THR A 36 -21.09 2.61 -7.35
CA THR A 36 -21.13 1.78 -8.50
C THR A 36 -22.49 1.90 -9.11
N GLU A 37 -22.56 1.72 -10.38
CA GLU A 37 -23.80 1.74 -11.08
C GLU A 37 -24.58 0.46 -10.89
N HIS A 38 -23.96 -0.53 -10.30
CA HIS A 38 -24.59 -1.82 -10.09
C HIS A 38 -25.07 -1.91 -8.66
N ILE A 39 -26.33 -1.75 -8.49
CA ILE A 39 -26.90 -1.65 -7.16
C ILE A 39 -26.78 -2.94 -6.39
N GLU A 40 -26.87 -4.05 -7.06
CA GLU A 40 -26.77 -5.32 -6.37
C GLU A 40 -25.38 -5.62 -5.92
N VAL A 41 -24.40 -4.96 -6.49
CA VAL A 41 -23.04 -5.11 -6.01
C VAL A 41 -22.91 -4.28 -4.77
N ARG A 42 -22.25 -4.79 -3.78
CA ARG A 42 -22.07 -4.08 -2.55
C ARG A 42 -21.42 -2.73 -2.80
N ARG A 43 -22.06 -1.72 -2.37
CA ARG A 43 -21.50 -0.40 -2.44
C ARG A 43 -20.66 -0.13 -1.21
N LEU A 44 -19.57 0.56 -1.42
CA LEU A 44 -18.80 1.05 -0.32
C LEU A 44 -19.41 2.35 0.14
N ASP A 45 -19.54 2.53 1.42
CA ASP A 45 -20.01 3.80 1.93
C ASP A 45 -18.87 4.82 1.82
N GLY A 46 -19.17 6.07 2.10
CA GLY A 46 -18.20 7.15 1.96
C GLY A 46 -16.99 6.95 2.85
N GLU A 47 -17.22 6.43 4.05
CA GLU A 47 -16.11 6.24 4.97
C GLU A 47 -15.18 5.14 4.51
N THR A 48 -15.73 4.05 3.98
CA THR A 48 -14.91 2.96 3.48
C THR A 48 -14.11 3.38 2.26
N THR A 49 -14.75 4.14 1.36
CA THR A 49 -14.06 4.63 0.18
C THR A 49 -12.92 5.56 0.57
N GLU A 50 -13.17 6.42 1.53
CA GLU A 50 -12.15 7.33 2.00
C GLU A 50 -11.01 6.58 2.67
N ALA A 51 -11.33 5.58 3.48
CA ALA A 51 -10.30 4.77 4.12
C ALA A 51 -9.43 4.06 3.10
N ASN A 52 -10.05 3.55 2.05
CA ASN A 52 -9.31 2.92 0.96
C ASN A 52 -8.37 3.92 0.28
N ALA A 53 -8.86 5.13 0.04
CA ALA A 53 -8.06 6.15 -0.61
C ALA A 53 -6.84 6.50 0.24
N TRP A 54 -7.03 6.66 1.54
CA TRP A 54 -5.91 6.97 2.43
C TRP A 54 -4.90 5.85 2.48
N LEU A 55 -5.38 4.61 2.49
CA LEU A 55 -4.46 3.47 2.49
C LEU A 55 -3.66 3.39 1.19
N ILE A 56 -4.33 3.61 0.06
CA ILE A 56 -3.63 3.62 -1.22
C ILE A 56 -2.58 4.74 -1.25
N ALA A 57 -2.96 5.92 -0.78
CA ALA A 57 -2.03 7.04 -0.79
C ALA A 57 -0.83 6.79 0.11
N ALA A 58 -1.01 6.03 1.19
CA ALA A 58 0.08 5.72 2.09
C ALA A 58 0.97 4.58 1.60
N ALA A 59 0.59 3.92 0.52
CA ALA A 59 1.27 2.70 0.08
C ALA A 59 2.78 2.88 -0.12
N PRO A 60 3.27 3.91 -0.82
CA PRO A 60 4.71 4.02 -0.99
C PRO A 60 5.45 4.24 0.33
N ASP A 61 4.86 5.00 1.25
CA ASP A 61 5.48 5.20 2.55
C ASP A 61 5.44 3.94 3.40
N LEU A 62 4.33 3.19 3.31
CA LEU A 62 4.22 1.93 4.03
C LEU A 62 5.26 0.93 3.53
N LEU A 63 5.44 0.87 2.22
CA LEU A 63 6.43 -0.04 1.65
C LEU A 63 7.83 0.34 2.11
N ALA A 64 8.17 1.63 2.06
CA ALA A 64 9.48 2.08 2.46
C ALA A 64 9.72 1.81 3.95
N ALA A 65 8.72 2.07 4.78
CA ALA A 65 8.85 1.82 6.21
C ALA A 65 9.05 0.34 6.50
N LEU A 66 8.30 -0.51 5.80
CA LEU A 66 8.43 -1.95 6.01
C LEU A 66 9.80 -2.44 5.58
N GLU A 67 10.30 -1.93 4.45
CA GLU A 67 11.64 -2.30 4.00
C GLU A 67 12.70 -1.91 5.00
N ARG A 68 12.57 -0.72 5.58
CA ARG A 68 13.55 -0.25 6.56
C ARG A 68 13.48 -1.07 7.85
N ILE A 69 12.28 -1.37 8.30
CA ILE A 69 12.11 -2.17 9.51
C ILE A 69 12.70 -3.56 9.29
N LEU A 70 12.39 -4.16 8.14
CA LEU A 70 12.90 -5.50 7.85
C LEU A 70 14.42 -5.50 7.79
N ALA A 71 15.00 -4.47 7.16
CA ALA A 71 16.45 -4.39 7.08
C ALA A 71 17.10 -4.30 8.46
N ARG A 72 16.47 -3.55 9.36
CA ARG A 72 16.98 -3.44 10.72
C ARG A 72 16.86 -4.75 11.49
N VAL A 73 15.73 -5.43 11.33
CA VAL A 73 15.54 -6.71 11.98
C VAL A 73 16.61 -7.69 11.52
N GLU A 74 16.88 -7.71 10.22
CA GLU A 74 17.88 -8.62 9.68
C GLU A 74 19.29 -8.24 10.09
N THR A 75 19.59 -6.95 10.08
CA THR A 75 20.92 -6.47 10.47
C THR A 75 21.22 -6.77 11.92
N LEU A 76 20.22 -6.59 12.79
CA LEU A 76 20.40 -6.84 14.21
C LEU A 76 20.20 -8.30 14.58
N ASN A 77 19.87 -9.12 13.60
CA ASN A 77 19.67 -10.54 13.79
C ASN A 77 18.61 -10.84 14.84
N LEU A 78 17.57 -10.02 14.83
CA LEU A 78 16.41 -10.26 15.68
C LEU A 78 15.52 -11.28 14.99
N PHE A 79 14.78 -12.05 15.75
CA PHE A 79 13.80 -13.00 15.20
C PHE A 79 14.44 -13.96 14.22
N THR A 80 15.54 -14.59 14.63
CA THR A 80 16.37 -15.22 13.63
C THR A 80 16.03 -16.63 13.23
N GLU A 81 15.45 -17.40 14.13
CA GLU A 81 15.57 -18.80 13.80
C GLU A 81 14.30 -19.60 13.80
N HIS A 82 13.39 -19.36 14.66
CA HIS A 82 12.21 -20.22 14.68
C HIS A 82 10.97 -19.52 15.16
N GLY A 83 9.86 -20.21 14.99
CA GLY A 83 8.62 -19.86 15.59
C GLY A 83 7.93 -18.73 14.87
N GLU A 84 7.10 -18.05 15.60
CA GLU A 84 6.28 -16.98 15.04
C GLU A 84 7.12 -15.83 14.52
N ASP A 85 8.23 -15.54 15.17
CA ASP A 85 9.06 -14.42 14.77
C ASP A 85 9.64 -14.63 13.39
N ALA A 86 10.09 -15.84 13.13
CA ALA A 86 10.62 -16.14 11.80
C ALA A 86 9.55 -16.06 10.74
N LYS A 87 8.34 -16.47 11.07
CA LYS A 87 7.23 -16.41 10.14
C LYS A 87 6.85 -14.98 9.81
N VAL A 88 6.92 -14.10 10.79
CA VAL A 88 6.62 -12.68 10.58
C VAL A 88 7.61 -12.07 9.62
N VAL A 89 8.88 -12.38 9.79
CA VAL A 89 9.92 -11.87 8.90
C VAL A 89 9.69 -12.37 7.47
N GLU A 90 9.39 -13.64 7.34
CA GLU A 90 9.16 -14.23 6.03
C GLU A 90 7.94 -13.63 5.35
N GLN A 91 6.90 -13.37 6.13
CA GLN A 91 5.71 -12.72 5.62
C GLN A 91 6.02 -11.32 5.13
N ALA A 92 6.83 -10.58 5.86
CA ALA A 92 7.22 -9.23 5.44
C ALA A 92 7.96 -9.25 4.12
N ARG A 93 8.89 -10.20 3.95
CA ARG A 93 9.60 -10.33 2.69
C ARG A 93 8.65 -10.63 1.54
N ALA A 94 7.70 -11.50 1.78
CA ALA A 94 6.74 -11.89 0.74
C ALA A 94 5.87 -10.72 0.34
N VAL A 95 5.41 -9.93 1.30
CA VAL A 95 4.58 -8.77 1.00
C VAL A 95 5.36 -7.73 0.21
N ILE A 96 6.59 -7.48 0.60
CA ILE A 96 7.43 -6.54 -0.12
C ILE A 96 7.62 -7.00 -1.57
N ALA A 97 7.90 -8.28 -1.75
CA ALA A 97 8.09 -8.82 -3.10
C ALA A 97 6.84 -8.64 -3.95
N ARG A 98 5.67 -8.90 -3.38
CA ARG A 98 4.43 -8.69 -4.12
C ARG A 98 4.22 -7.22 -4.46
N ALA A 99 4.53 -6.33 -3.55
CA ALA A 99 4.38 -4.91 -3.81
C ALA A 99 5.30 -4.43 -4.93
N GLN A 100 6.38 -5.15 -5.15
CA GLN A 100 7.34 -4.80 -6.19
C GLN A 100 7.11 -5.60 -7.48
N GLY A 101 6.03 -6.33 -7.54
CA GLY A 101 5.68 -7.06 -8.75
C GLY A 101 6.48 -8.34 -8.97
N ARG A 102 7.01 -8.87 -7.91
CA ARG A 102 7.81 -10.12 -8.01
C ARG A 102 7.03 -11.32 -7.56
#